data_75bfbd46e4b6d3bdffaaa7e4baad1c4c
#
_entry.id   75bfbd46e4b6d3bdffaaa7e4baad1c4c
#
_cell.length_a   1.000
_cell.length_b   1.000
_cell.length_c   1.000
_cell.angle_alpha   90.00
_cell.angle_beta   90.00
_cell.angle_gamma   90.00
#
_symmetry.space_group_name_H-M   'P 1'
#
loop_
_entity.id
_entity.type
_entity.pdbx_description
1 polymer ?
#
loop_
_entity_poly.entity_id
_entity_poly.type
_entity_poly.pdbx_seq_one_letter_code
_entity_poly.pdbx_strand_id
1 'polypeptide(L)'
;LAITLAVLSVSGLARVSERLQVAISGQASQFIAADRIIDSPVKIDAAILSKAEELGLKHVTNMQFNSMVYSGDKFQLVIVRAVESGYPLKGDIELTSGKTKALPQADQIWFETRLGGLLGYPKSIELGNSEFVLSNEISRLPDAGFNPFASSPVVLMRMEDVAKTGVI
;
A
#
# COMPACT_ATOMS: atom_id res chain seq x y z
N LEU A 1 -37.92 -33.33 20.53
CA LEU A 1 -36.54 -33.18 21.04
C LEU A 1 -35.50 -33.32 19.93
N ALA A 2 -35.48 -34.41 19.12
CA ALA A 2 -34.48 -34.60 18.06
C ALA A 2 -34.53 -33.49 16.95
N ILE A 3 -35.73 -33.13 16.50
CA ILE A 3 -35.92 -32.11 15.47
C ILE A 3 -35.49 -30.74 15.97
N THR A 4 -35.79 -30.38 17.22
CA THR A 4 -35.39 -29.11 17.81
C THR A 4 -33.87 -29.00 17.96
N LEU A 5 -33.20 -30.08 18.32
CA LEU A 5 -31.74 -30.13 18.38
C LEU A 5 -31.11 -30.00 17.00
N ALA A 6 -31.65 -30.64 15.99
CA ALA A 6 -31.18 -30.54 14.61
C ALA A 6 -31.32 -29.13 14.06
N VAL A 7 -32.47 -28.47 14.28
CA VAL A 7 -32.71 -27.10 13.84
C VAL A 7 -31.77 -26.11 14.56
N LEU A 8 -31.56 -26.26 15.85
CA LEU A 8 -30.63 -25.43 16.63
C LEU A 8 -29.17 -25.58 16.14
N SER A 9 -28.77 -26.84 15.85
CA SER A 9 -27.40 -27.06 15.35
C SER A 9 -27.18 -26.45 13.97
N VAL A 10 -28.12 -26.65 13.05
CA VAL A 10 -28.01 -26.07 11.69
C VAL A 10 -28.09 -24.55 11.73
N SER A 11 -28.99 -23.97 12.50
CA SER A 11 -29.14 -22.53 12.64
C SER A 11 -27.93 -21.88 13.33
N GLY A 12 -27.35 -22.56 14.33
CA GLY A 12 -26.13 -22.14 15.00
C GLY A 12 -24.94 -22.12 14.04
N LEU A 13 -24.76 -23.19 13.26
CA LEU A 13 -23.69 -23.30 12.29
C LEU A 13 -23.82 -22.25 11.18
N ALA A 14 -25.03 -22.01 10.68
CA ALA A 14 -25.28 -20.98 9.67
C ALA A 14 -24.90 -19.57 10.16
N ARG A 15 -25.27 -19.21 11.39
CA ARG A 15 -24.91 -17.90 11.98
C ARG A 15 -23.41 -17.75 12.22
N VAL A 16 -22.73 -18.81 12.62
CA VAL A 16 -21.27 -18.79 12.79
C VAL A 16 -20.58 -18.61 11.43
N SER A 17 -21.03 -19.35 10.41
CA SER A 17 -20.51 -19.23 9.05
C SER A 17 -20.70 -17.82 8.47
N GLU A 18 -21.88 -17.23 8.65
CA GLU A 18 -22.15 -15.86 8.20
C GLU A 18 -21.25 -14.83 8.91
N ARG A 19 -21.09 -14.94 10.21
CA ARG A 19 -20.19 -14.05 10.97
C ARG A 19 -18.74 -14.22 10.57
N LEU A 20 -18.28 -15.44 10.29
CA LEU A 20 -16.93 -15.70 9.78
C LEU A 20 -16.72 -15.09 8.40
N GLN A 21 -17.68 -15.21 7.48
CA GLN A 21 -17.61 -14.60 6.16
C GLN A 21 -17.51 -13.06 6.24
N VAL A 22 -18.34 -12.43 7.09
CA VAL A 22 -18.29 -10.97 7.30
C VAL A 22 -16.94 -10.55 7.91
N ALA A 23 -16.43 -11.30 8.88
CA ALA A 23 -15.16 -11.00 9.52
C ALA A 23 -13.98 -11.16 8.52
N ILE A 24 -13.97 -12.22 7.72
CA ILE A 24 -12.94 -12.46 6.70
C ILE A 24 -13.01 -11.38 5.60
N SER A 25 -14.20 -11.04 5.13
CA SER A 25 -14.38 -10.00 4.12
C SER A 25 -13.96 -8.62 4.62
N GLY A 26 -14.26 -8.30 5.89
CA GLY A 26 -13.83 -7.06 6.53
C GLY A 26 -12.30 -6.97 6.70
N GLN A 27 -11.64 -8.09 7.00
CA GLN A 27 -10.18 -8.14 7.05
C GLN A 27 -9.54 -8.06 5.66
N ALA A 28 -10.10 -8.73 4.65
CA ALA A 28 -9.56 -8.70 3.30
C ALA A 28 -9.49 -7.26 2.75
N SER A 29 -10.51 -6.43 3.00
CA SER A 29 -10.50 -5.03 2.54
C SER A 29 -9.44 -4.16 3.23
N GLN A 30 -8.97 -4.52 4.42
CA GLN A 30 -7.85 -3.85 5.08
C GLN A 30 -6.50 -4.22 4.44
N PHE A 31 -6.39 -5.43 3.88
CA PHE A 31 -5.16 -5.88 3.23
C PHE A 31 -4.94 -5.29 1.83
N ILE A 32 -5.97 -4.77 1.19
CA ILE A 32 -5.86 -4.16 -0.14
C ILE A 32 -6.00 -2.63 -0.10
N ALA A 33 -6.10 -2.03 1.09
CA ALA A 33 -6.31 -0.58 1.29
C ALA A 33 -7.53 0.01 0.58
N ALA A 34 -8.42 -0.83 0.05
CA ALA A 34 -9.62 -0.47 -0.70
C ALA A 34 -10.66 -1.59 -0.64
N ASP A 35 -11.83 -1.40 -1.21
CA ASP A 35 -12.82 -2.47 -1.40
C ASP A 35 -12.52 -3.33 -2.63
N ARG A 36 -11.94 -2.71 -3.65
CA ARG A 36 -11.55 -3.36 -4.92
C ARG A 36 -10.28 -2.74 -5.46
N ILE A 37 -9.52 -3.54 -6.17
CA ILE A 37 -8.33 -3.13 -6.92
C ILE A 37 -8.54 -3.49 -8.38
N ILE A 38 -8.12 -2.59 -9.26
CA ILE A 38 -7.90 -2.86 -10.68
C ILE A 38 -6.40 -2.78 -10.87
N ASP A 39 -5.79 -3.89 -11.27
CA ASP A 39 -4.36 -3.96 -11.57
C ASP A 39 -4.15 -4.02 -13.08
N SER A 40 -3.23 -3.21 -13.58
CA SER A 40 -2.95 -3.12 -15.01
C SER A 40 -1.47 -2.81 -15.23
N PRO A 41 -0.80 -3.49 -16.17
CA PRO A 41 0.58 -3.19 -16.52
C PRO A 41 0.73 -1.89 -17.33
N VAL A 42 -0.38 -1.29 -17.74
CA VAL A 42 -0.43 -0.02 -18.48
C VAL A 42 -1.31 0.97 -17.75
N LYS A 43 -1.18 2.25 -18.09
CA LYS A 43 -2.02 3.30 -17.51
C LYS A 43 -3.50 2.96 -17.67
N ILE A 44 -4.26 3.04 -16.58
CA ILE A 44 -5.71 2.81 -16.57
C ILE A 44 -6.40 3.88 -17.41
N ASP A 45 -7.36 3.46 -18.24
CA ASP A 45 -8.12 4.37 -19.08
C ASP A 45 -8.92 5.38 -18.24
N ALA A 46 -8.81 6.65 -18.60
CA ALA A 46 -9.56 7.73 -17.96
C ALA A 46 -11.08 7.50 -17.97
N ALA A 47 -11.61 6.82 -18.97
CA ALA A 47 -13.03 6.47 -19.05
C ALA A 47 -13.49 5.58 -17.88
N ILE A 48 -12.62 4.67 -17.41
CA ILE A 48 -12.91 3.81 -16.25
C ILE A 48 -12.98 4.64 -14.98
N LEU A 49 -12.05 5.58 -14.80
CA LEU A 49 -12.00 6.47 -13.64
C LEU A 49 -13.22 7.40 -13.63
N SER A 50 -13.54 8.03 -14.75
CA SER A 50 -14.75 8.87 -14.89
C SER A 50 -16.01 8.09 -14.58
N LYS A 51 -16.08 6.83 -15.02
CA LYS A 51 -17.26 5.98 -14.73
C LYS A 51 -17.37 5.63 -13.25
N ALA A 52 -16.24 5.43 -12.56
CA ALA A 52 -16.23 5.22 -11.13
C ALA A 52 -16.74 6.47 -10.38
N GLU A 53 -16.34 7.67 -10.80
CA GLU A 53 -16.82 8.94 -10.23
C GLU A 53 -18.32 9.15 -10.45
N GLU A 54 -18.83 8.89 -11.67
CA GLU A 54 -20.27 8.95 -11.97
C GLU A 54 -21.09 8.02 -11.06
N LEU A 55 -20.51 6.87 -10.67
CA LEU A 55 -21.13 5.92 -9.76
C LEU A 55 -20.94 6.29 -8.28
N GLY A 56 -20.33 7.44 -7.98
CA GLY A 56 -20.06 7.90 -6.62
C GLY A 56 -18.99 7.10 -5.89
N LEU A 57 -18.15 6.35 -6.61
CA LEU A 57 -17.04 5.58 -6.04
C LEU A 57 -15.83 6.49 -5.84
N LYS A 58 -15.23 6.39 -4.66
CA LYS A 58 -13.91 6.99 -4.40
C LYS A 58 -12.84 6.10 -4.99
N HIS A 59 -11.92 6.68 -5.73
CA HIS A 59 -10.76 5.97 -6.24
C HIS A 59 -9.46 6.70 -5.86
N VAL A 60 -8.37 5.97 -5.91
CA VAL A 60 -7.00 6.49 -5.79
C VAL A 60 -6.12 5.64 -6.69
N THR A 61 -5.24 6.30 -7.42
CA THR A 61 -4.25 5.62 -8.27
C THR A 61 -2.97 5.41 -7.48
N ASN A 62 -2.38 4.24 -7.62
CA ASN A 62 -1.02 3.98 -7.21
C ASN A 62 -0.23 3.41 -8.40
N MET A 63 1.07 3.63 -8.38
CA MET A 63 2.00 3.06 -9.34
C MET A 63 3.10 2.34 -8.59
N GLN A 64 3.45 1.15 -9.04
CA GLN A 64 4.53 0.38 -8.47
C GLN A 64 5.54 0.00 -9.53
N PHE A 65 6.81 0.25 -9.26
CA PHE A 65 7.92 -0.13 -10.13
C PHE A 65 9.18 -0.42 -9.33
N ASN A 66 10.11 -1.15 -9.93
CA ASN A 66 11.40 -1.42 -9.33
C ASN A 66 12.41 -0.36 -9.78
N SER A 67 13.24 0.10 -8.87
CA SER A 67 14.34 1.02 -9.19
C SER A 67 15.52 0.82 -8.24
N MET A 68 16.65 1.39 -8.62
CA MET A 68 17.82 1.45 -7.76
C MET A 68 17.84 2.79 -7.04
N VAL A 69 18.15 2.75 -5.75
CA VAL A 69 18.46 3.95 -4.97
C VAL A 69 19.93 3.96 -4.60
N TYR A 70 20.50 5.14 -4.55
CA TYR A 70 21.92 5.34 -4.24
C TYR A 70 22.08 6.28 -3.05
N SER A 71 23.11 6.03 -2.25
CA SER A 71 23.53 6.90 -1.16
C SER A 71 25.04 6.76 -0.97
N GLY A 72 25.80 7.70 -1.54
CA GLY A 72 27.24 7.60 -1.64
C GLY A 72 27.66 6.31 -2.37
N ASP A 73 28.48 5.49 -1.76
CA ASP A 73 28.95 4.23 -2.35
C ASP A 73 27.96 3.05 -2.19
N LYS A 74 26.84 3.26 -1.53
CA LYS A 74 25.84 2.22 -1.30
C LYS A 74 24.71 2.33 -2.31
N PHE A 75 24.22 1.20 -2.74
CA PHE A 75 23.04 1.11 -3.61
C PHE A 75 22.16 -0.06 -3.20
N GLN A 76 20.87 0.07 -3.47
CA GLN A 76 19.88 -0.95 -3.12
C GLN A 76 18.75 -0.97 -4.15
N LEU A 77 18.37 -2.17 -4.60
CA LEU A 77 17.13 -2.35 -5.36
C LEU A 77 15.94 -2.18 -4.42
N VAL A 78 15.01 -1.33 -4.80
CA VAL A 78 13.80 -1.03 -4.05
C VAL A 78 12.55 -1.20 -4.90
N ILE A 79 11.43 -1.44 -4.26
CA ILE A 79 10.10 -1.32 -4.85
C ILE A 79 9.62 0.11 -4.55
N VAL A 80 9.52 0.92 -5.59
CA VAL A 80 8.96 2.26 -5.48
C VAL A 80 7.45 2.16 -5.59
N ARG A 81 6.76 2.71 -4.60
CA ARG A 81 5.32 2.86 -4.59
C ARG A 81 4.97 4.34 -4.59
N ALA A 82 4.46 4.81 -5.71
CA ALA A 82 4.01 6.17 -5.88
C ALA A 82 2.48 6.23 -5.74
N VAL A 83 2.00 7.12 -4.88
CA VAL A 83 0.58 7.20 -4.51
C VAL A 83 0.02 8.60 -4.69
N GLU A 84 -1.23 8.68 -5.10
CA GLU A 84 -1.98 9.93 -5.17
C GLU A 84 -2.50 10.35 -3.78
N SER A 85 -2.91 11.61 -3.69
CA SER A 85 -3.61 12.14 -2.51
C SER A 85 -4.89 11.34 -2.28
N GLY A 86 -5.15 11.00 -1.00
CA GLY A 86 -6.29 10.15 -0.62
C GLY A 86 -5.94 8.68 -0.37
N TYR A 87 -4.74 8.25 -0.70
CA TYR A 87 -4.22 6.94 -0.29
C TYR A 87 -3.90 6.93 1.22
N PRO A 88 -4.18 5.85 1.93
CA PRO A 88 -4.99 4.69 1.55
C PRO A 88 -6.49 4.99 1.66
N LEU A 89 -7.32 4.41 0.79
CA LEU A 89 -8.79 4.53 0.90
C LEU A 89 -9.31 3.84 2.16
N LYS A 90 -8.67 2.74 2.57
CA LYS A 90 -8.97 2.00 3.80
C LYS A 90 -7.69 1.65 4.55
N GLY A 91 -7.80 1.58 5.87
CA GLY A 91 -6.66 1.33 6.75
C GLY A 91 -5.82 2.57 6.99
N ASP A 92 -4.66 2.37 7.60
CA ASP A 92 -3.69 3.40 7.93
C ASP A 92 -2.28 2.93 7.54
N ILE A 93 -1.41 3.88 7.22
CA ILE A 93 0.02 3.62 7.09
C ILE A 93 0.59 3.52 8.50
N GLU A 94 1.29 2.44 8.81
CA GLU A 94 1.97 2.27 10.09
C GLU A 94 3.42 2.70 9.95
N LEU A 95 3.75 3.78 10.61
CA LEU A 95 5.12 4.27 10.77
C LEU A 95 5.70 3.77 12.09
N THR A 96 7.00 3.82 12.24
CA THR A 96 7.65 3.55 13.54
C THR A 96 7.20 4.54 14.62
N SER A 97 6.77 5.75 14.22
CA SER A 97 6.22 6.79 15.10
C SER A 97 4.73 6.66 15.40
N GLY A 98 4.00 5.74 14.74
CA GLY A 98 2.56 5.54 14.91
C GLY A 98 1.80 5.44 13.59
N LYS A 99 0.48 5.38 13.68
CA LYS A 99 -0.40 5.27 12.50
C LYS A 99 -0.72 6.64 11.92
N THR A 100 -0.81 6.72 10.59
CA THR A 100 -1.12 7.95 9.89
C THR A 100 -1.87 7.69 8.57
N LYS A 101 -2.60 8.69 8.10
CA LYS A 101 -3.13 8.79 6.72
C LYS A 101 -2.44 9.90 5.92
N ALA A 102 -1.48 10.56 6.53
CA ALA A 102 -0.66 11.52 5.79
C ALA A 102 0.21 10.80 4.75
N LEU A 103 0.71 11.55 3.81
CA LEU A 103 1.65 11.10 2.79
C LEU A 103 2.97 11.85 2.92
N PRO A 104 4.05 11.36 2.30
CA PRO A 104 5.29 12.13 2.19
C PRO A 104 5.01 13.54 1.63
N GLN A 105 5.78 14.53 2.05
CA GLN A 105 5.76 15.83 1.41
C GLN A 105 6.47 15.79 0.05
N ALA A 106 6.35 16.84 -0.75
CA ALA A 106 7.09 16.93 -2.00
C ALA A 106 8.59 16.76 -1.76
N ASP A 107 9.25 16.05 -2.66
CA ASP A 107 10.68 15.71 -2.58
C ASP A 107 11.10 14.88 -1.34
N GLN A 108 10.12 14.26 -0.69
CA GLN A 108 10.36 13.32 0.42
C GLN A 108 9.93 11.90 0.07
N ILE A 109 10.66 10.95 0.63
CA ILE A 109 10.36 9.53 0.55
C ILE A 109 10.23 8.97 1.97
N TRP A 110 9.19 8.17 2.19
CA TRP A 110 9.11 7.29 3.35
C TRP A 110 9.63 5.91 2.95
N PHE A 111 10.30 5.25 3.86
CA PHE A 111 11.04 4.04 3.54
C PHE A 111 10.81 2.95 4.58
N GLU A 112 10.82 1.71 4.13
CA GLU A 112 10.78 0.55 5.02
C GLU A 112 12.02 0.53 5.91
N THR A 113 11.86 0.28 7.20
CA THR A 113 12.94 0.27 8.22
C THR A 113 14.18 -0.51 7.77
N ARG A 114 13.99 -1.62 7.06
CA ARG A 114 15.07 -2.44 6.50
C ARG A 114 15.99 -1.66 5.54
N LEU A 115 15.43 -0.75 4.74
CA LEU A 115 16.23 0.06 3.82
C LEU A 115 17.17 1.00 4.57
N GLY A 116 16.69 1.61 5.66
CA GLY A 116 17.54 2.44 6.51
C GLY A 116 18.78 1.71 6.98
N GLY A 117 18.61 0.49 7.49
CA GLY A 117 19.75 -0.37 7.92
C GLY A 117 20.72 -0.70 6.79
N LEU A 118 20.22 -1.02 5.59
CA LEU A 118 21.05 -1.35 4.43
C LEU A 118 21.88 -0.16 3.94
N LEU A 119 21.30 1.04 3.90
CA LEU A 119 21.98 2.25 3.45
C LEU A 119 22.74 2.98 4.56
N GLY A 120 22.50 2.66 5.85
CA GLY A 120 23.15 3.30 6.99
C GLY A 120 22.47 4.61 7.42
N TYR A 121 21.16 4.69 7.25
CA TYR A 121 20.32 5.84 7.63
C TYR A 121 20.79 7.19 7.06
N PRO A 122 20.95 7.31 5.73
CA PRO A 122 21.32 8.57 5.11
C PRO A 122 20.19 9.58 5.27
N LYS A 123 20.49 10.86 5.15
CA LYS A 123 19.47 11.93 5.15
C LYS A 123 18.70 11.99 3.83
N SER A 124 19.37 11.64 2.73
CA SER A 124 18.81 11.65 1.40
C SER A 124 19.32 10.47 0.57
N ILE A 125 18.60 10.15 -0.47
CA ILE A 125 18.93 9.14 -1.47
C ILE A 125 18.70 9.69 -2.86
N GLU A 126 19.48 9.20 -3.82
CA GLU A 126 19.24 9.42 -5.23
C GLU A 126 18.32 8.31 -5.77
N LEU A 127 17.25 8.71 -6.45
CA LEU A 127 16.32 7.83 -7.15
C LEU A 127 16.15 8.35 -8.58
N GLY A 128 16.68 7.60 -9.55
CA GLY A 128 16.77 8.08 -10.92
C GLY A 128 17.61 9.35 -11.01
N ASN A 129 17.05 10.41 -11.58
CA ASN A 129 17.76 11.69 -11.81
C ASN A 129 17.57 12.70 -10.67
N SER A 130 16.95 12.32 -9.55
CA SER A 130 16.62 13.27 -8.48
C SER A 130 17.01 12.74 -7.10
N GLU A 131 17.31 13.68 -6.23
CA GLU A 131 17.57 13.44 -4.82
C GLU A 131 16.31 13.65 -4.00
N PHE A 132 16.05 12.75 -3.05
CA PHE A 132 14.89 12.76 -2.16
C PHE A 132 15.33 12.65 -0.71
N VAL A 133 14.68 13.40 0.16
CA VAL A 133 14.91 13.34 1.60
C VAL A 133 14.20 12.13 2.19
N LEU A 134 14.92 11.31 2.95
CA LEU A 134 14.32 10.24 3.75
C LEU A 134 13.71 10.83 5.03
N SER A 135 12.38 10.73 5.18
CA SER A 135 11.71 11.45 6.28
C SER A 135 11.11 10.54 7.34
N ASN A 136 10.38 9.50 6.98
CA ASN A 136 9.73 8.61 7.94
C ASN A 136 9.98 7.13 7.61
N GLU A 137 10.09 6.34 8.65
CA GLU A 137 10.21 4.89 8.52
C GLU A 137 8.84 4.23 8.54
N ILE A 138 8.59 3.41 7.51
CA ILE A 138 7.38 2.60 7.38
C ILE A 138 7.62 1.26 8.07
N SER A 139 6.75 0.96 9.02
CA SER A 139 6.66 -0.37 9.63
C SER A 139 5.75 -1.28 8.80
N ARG A 140 4.62 -0.73 8.30
CA ARG A 140 3.65 -1.49 7.50
C ARG A 140 2.82 -0.59 6.60
N LEU A 141 2.59 -1.03 5.37
CA LEU A 141 1.58 -0.46 4.47
C LEU A 141 0.31 -1.32 4.51
N PRO A 142 -0.88 -0.72 4.41
CA PRO A 142 -2.13 -1.45 4.51
C PRO A 142 -2.36 -2.44 3.36
N ASP A 143 -1.78 -2.17 2.19
CA ASP A 143 -1.86 -3.00 0.98
C ASP A 143 -0.55 -3.74 0.64
N ALA A 144 0.43 -3.68 1.53
CA ALA A 144 1.57 -4.58 1.45
C ALA A 144 1.11 -5.98 1.85
N GLY A 145 0.74 -6.81 0.90
CA GLY A 145 0.46 -8.21 1.17
C GLY A 145 1.58 -8.81 2.03
N PHE A 146 1.21 -9.73 2.92
CA PHE A 146 2.21 -10.43 3.73
C PHE A 146 3.12 -11.26 2.80
N ASN A 147 4.23 -10.67 2.39
CA ASN A 147 5.28 -11.37 1.66
C ASN A 147 6.59 -11.30 2.47
N PRO A 148 6.79 -12.25 3.40
CA PRO A 148 8.01 -12.29 4.22
C PRO A 148 9.27 -12.55 3.40
N PHE A 149 9.11 -12.97 2.14
CA PHE A 149 10.20 -13.24 1.20
C PHE A 149 10.41 -12.11 0.18
N ALA A 150 9.74 -10.97 0.34
CA ALA A 150 10.01 -9.81 -0.49
C ALA A 150 11.49 -9.42 -0.33
N SER A 151 12.27 -9.64 -1.39
CA SER A 151 13.73 -9.42 -1.35
C SER A 151 14.10 -7.94 -1.34
N SER A 152 13.25 -7.07 -1.91
CA SER A 152 13.51 -5.64 -2.03
C SER A 152 12.67 -4.83 -1.05
N PRO A 153 13.27 -3.88 -0.31
CA PRO A 153 12.54 -2.98 0.56
C PRO A 153 11.66 -2.02 -0.23
N VAL A 154 10.58 -1.55 0.41
CA VAL A 154 9.63 -0.63 -0.19
C VAL A 154 9.96 0.81 0.16
N VAL A 155 9.79 1.71 -0.80
CA VAL A 155 9.77 3.15 -0.60
C VAL A 155 8.44 3.72 -1.06
N LEU A 156 7.90 4.69 -0.33
CA LEU A 156 6.65 5.37 -0.62
C LEU A 156 6.95 6.83 -0.98
N MET A 157 6.41 7.28 -2.11
CA MET A 157 6.55 8.65 -2.58
C MET A 157 5.22 9.17 -3.14
N ARG A 158 5.14 10.45 -3.42
CA ARG A 158 4.00 11.04 -4.12
C ARG A 158 4.05 10.72 -5.60
N MET A 159 2.88 10.52 -6.20
CA MET A 159 2.75 10.30 -7.64
C MET A 159 3.33 11.47 -8.46
N GLU A 160 3.16 12.69 -7.96
CA GLU A 160 3.62 13.93 -8.61
C GLU A 160 5.16 13.99 -8.75
N ASP A 161 5.89 13.34 -7.84
CA ASP A 161 7.34 13.34 -7.83
C ASP A 161 7.96 12.28 -8.76
N VAL A 162 7.16 11.34 -9.28
CA VAL A 162 7.65 10.28 -10.18
C VAL A 162 8.30 10.87 -11.43
N ALA A 163 7.70 11.89 -12.03
CA ALA A 163 8.23 12.52 -13.23
C ALA A 163 9.64 13.09 -13.04
N LYS A 164 9.98 13.53 -11.82
CA LYS A 164 11.31 14.07 -11.49
C LYS A 164 12.40 12.99 -11.55
N THR A 165 12.02 11.75 -11.29
CA THR A 165 12.99 10.63 -11.27
C THR A 165 13.55 10.30 -12.64
N GLY A 166 12.81 10.58 -13.71
CA GLY A 166 13.18 10.21 -15.07
C GLY A 166 13.28 8.68 -15.31
N VAL A 167 12.69 7.87 -14.42
CA VAL A 167 12.73 6.40 -14.51
C VAL A 167 11.60 5.87 -15.40
N ILE A 168 10.50 6.64 -15.53
CA ILE A 168 9.30 6.30 -16.30
C ILE A 168 8.96 7.45 -17.22
#